data_3927f74877b455191ee16724eb96f76e
#
_entry.id   3927f74877b455191ee16724eb96f76e
#
_cell.length_a   1.000
_cell.length_b   1.000
_cell.length_c   1.000
_cell.angle_alpha   90.00
_cell.angle_beta   90.00
_cell.angle_gamma   90.00
#
_symmetry.space_group_name_H-M   'P 1'
#
loop_
_entity.id
_entity.type
_entity.pdbx_description
1 polymer ?
#
loop_
_entity_poly.entity_id
_entity_poly.type
_entity_poly.pdbx_seq_one_letter_code
_entity_poly.pdbx_strand_id
1 'polypeptide(L)'
;MKRSLRFVSVIAIILSVVLLLSGCSEERKQAVANYDRECTRINAERDDLEKVIAESQKLIDSHEEPYDKTTVTTLETAVADSRAAIVEIPKKRGNAKEINELVNEKLKKISYVETKEMLATAKTNLENSIRIMKQLTNPSEAFIIERIRDIDTITGYAGVTEDNDPNGNLNKPGGYTSTVYFASSQIKAEDRGWLDGTIIDNGTDGGGSIEVYVTREDAEKRCEYLAQFDGSRLASGSHRVVGTVLVRTSDRLTASQQKKLEAEIVANLTELRD
;
A
#
# COMPACT_ATOMS: atom_id res chain seq x y z
N MET A 1 -19.77 87.64 11.99
CA MET A 1 -20.23 86.25 11.80
C MET A 1 -19.64 85.49 10.60
N LYS A 2 -18.98 86.09 9.64
CA LYS A 2 -18.44 85.36 8.44
C LYS A 2 -17.05 84.70 8.63
N ARG A 3 -16.29 85.02 9.68
CA ARG A 3 -14.94 84.41 9.92
C ARG A 3 -14.99 83.11 10.71
N SER A 4 -16.03 82.92 11.59
CA SER A 4 -16.13 81.67 12.38
C SER A 4 -16.66 80.50 11.55
N LEU A 5 -17.46 80.74 10.49
CA LEU A 5 -17.93 79.64 9.60
C LEU A 5 -16.82 79.00 8.74
N ARG A 6 -15.83 79.81 8.32
CA ARG A 6 -14.68 79.30 7.52
C ARG A 6 -13.73 78.44 8.35
N PHE A 7 -13.54 78.74 9.64
CA PHE A 7 -12.70 77.94 10.55
C PHE A 7 -13.32 76.63 10.88
N VAL A 8 -14.67 76.54 11.11
CA VAL A 8 -15.33 75.28 11.37
C VAL A 8 -15.35 74.36 10.14
N SER A 9 -15.55 74.93 8.93
CA SER A 9 -15.45 74.12 7.70
C SER A 9 -14.03 73.56 7.44
N VAL A 10 -12.96 74.31 7.71
CA VAL A 10 -11.56 73.85 7.53
C VAL A 10 -11.23 72.77 8.56
N ILE A 11 -11.66 72.86 9.83
CA ILE A 11 -11.44 71.84 10.85
C ILE A 11 -12.23 70.58 10.52
N ALA A 12 -13.47 70.66 10.03
CA ALA A 12 -14.27 69.52 9.62
C ALA A 12 -13.63 68.77 8.41
N ILE A 13 -13.07 69.48 7.45
CA ILE A 13 -12.36 68.89 6.30
C ILE A 13 -11.06 68.20 6.76
N ILE A 14 -10.28 68.82 7.67
CA ILE A 14 -9.05 68.24 8.20
C ILE A 14 -9.36 66.98 9.03
N LEU A 15 -10.43 67.00 9.86
CA LEU A 15 -10.85 65.82 10.64
C LEU A 15 -11.32 64.68 9.73
N SER A 16 -12.06 64.97 8.64
CA SER A 16 -12.49 63.96 7.68
C SER A 16 -11.32 63.39 6.87
N VAL A 17 -10.34 64.19 6.51
CA VAL A 17 -9.11 63.70 5.82
C VAL A 17 -8.25 62.84 6.76
N VAL A 18 -8.12 63.16 8.04
CA VAL A 18 -7.37 62.39 9.03
C VAL A 18 -8.09 61.04 9.30
N LEU A 19 -9.45 61.02 9.37
CA LEU A 19 -10.23 59.79 9.51
C LEU A 19 -10.12 58.88 8.27
N LEU A 20 -10.09 59.44 7.06
CA LEU A 20 -9.89 58.69 5.82
C LEU A 20 -8.47 58.12 5.70
N LEU A 21 -7.46 58.85 6.12
CA LEU A 21 -6.05 58.39 6.12
C LEU A 21 -5.79 57.32 7.19
N SER A 22 -6.46 57.41 8.37
CA SER A 22 -6.36 56.35 9.38
C SER A 22 -7.10 55.06 8.98
N GLY A 23 -8.27 55.18 8.32
CA GLY A 23 -8.99 54.04 7.77
C GLY A 23 -8.20 53.29 6.70
N CYS A 24 -7.60 53.95 5.74
CA CYS A 24 -6.74 53.36 4.73
C CYS A 24 -5.48 52.68 5.33
N SER A 25 -4.94 53.23 6.44
CA SER A 25 -3.81 52.59 7.14
C SER A 25 -4.23 51.28 7.84
N GLU A 26 -5.42 51.24 8.43
CA GLU A 26 -5.94 50.09 9.17
C GLU A 26 -6.38 48.98 8.22
N GLU A 27 -7.06 49.29 7.12
CA GLU A 27 -7.41 48.36 6.05
C GLU A 27 -6.16 47.67 5.47
N ARG A 28 -5.07 48.43 5.25
CA ARG A 28 -3.83 47.87 4.74
C ARG A 28 -3.14 46.92 5.76
N LYS A 29 -3.15 47.28 7.04
CA LYS A 29 -2.64 46.41 8.08
C LYS A 29 -3.40 45.08 8.14
N GLN A 30 -4.74 45.13 8.04
CA GLN A 30 -5.57 43.95 8.02
C GLN A 30 -5.31 43.09 6.79
N ALA A 31 -5.19 43.70 5.60
CA ALA A 31 -4.84 42.97 4.37
C ALA A 31 -3.47 42.28 4.46
N VAL A 32 -2.47 42.96 5.04
CA VAL A 32 -1.14 42.40 5.30
C VAL A 32 -1.24 41.21 6.30
N ALA A 33 -1.97 41.37 7.38
CA ALA A 33 -2.18 40.29 8.36
C ALA A 33 -2.87 39.06 7.75
N ASN A 34 -3.83 39.27 6.86
CA ASN A 34 -4.48 38.19 6.11
C ASN A 34 -3.50 37.47 5.19
N TYR A 35 -2.69 38.25 4.44
CA TYR A 35 -1.64 37.68 3.59
C TYR A 35 -0.64 36.86 4.40
N ASP A 36 -0.12 37.39 5.51
CA ASP A 36 0.88 36.72 6.34
C ASP A 36 0.32 35.42 6.95
N ARG A 37 -0.97 35.40 7.33
CA ARG A 37 -1.66 34.20 7.81
C ARG A 37 -1.73 33.11 6.73
N GLU A 38 -2.11 33.47 5.50
CA GLU A 38 -2.16 32.50 4.40
C GLU A 38 -0.76 31.99 4.03
N CYS A 39 0.26 32.85 4.04
CA CYS A 39 1.64 32.42 3.85
C CYS A 39 2.08 31.41 4.93
N THR A 40 1.71 31.64 6.19
CA THR A 40 2.02 30.71 7.28
C THR A 40 1.33 29.37 7.08
N ARG A 41 0.04 29.36 6.69
CA ARG A 41 -0.69 28.13 6.36
C ARG A 41 -0.04 27.36 5.22
N ILE A 42 0.23 28.03 4.10
CA ILE A 42 0.84 27.41 2.91
C ILE A 42 2.23 26.84 3.24
N ASN A 43 3.04 27.57 3.99
CA ASN A 43 4.36 27.08 4.40
C ASN A 43 4.26 25.85 5.30
N ALA A 44 3.35 25.83 6.28
CA ALA A 44 3.13 24.69 7.14
C ALA A 44 2.68 23.44 6.34
N GLU A 45 1.73 23.61 5.42
CA GLU A 45 1.29 22.51 4.54
C GLU A 45 2.42 22.02 3.62
N ARG A 46 3.27 22.95 3.11
CA ARG A 46 4.45 22.61 2.29
C ARG A 46 5.48 21.83 3.11
N ASP A 47 5.83 22.31 4.30
CA ASP A 47 6.80 21.65 5.17
C ASP A 47 6.35 20.22 5.53
N ASP A 48 5.04 20.03 5.78
CA ASP A 48 4.43 18.73 5.98
C ASP A 48 4.56 17.83 4.73
N LEU A 49 4.29 18.36 3.53
CA LEU A 49 4.43 17.64 2.27
C LEU A 49 5.89 17.26 2.01
N GLU A 50 6.83 18.18 2.18
CA GLU A 50 8.27 17.94 2.01
C GLU A 50 8.79 16.84 2.94
N LYS A 51 8.26 16.76 4.17
CA LYS A 51 8.56 15.66 5.10
C LYS A 51 8.12 14.30 4.53
N VAL A 52 6.88 14.21 4.03
CA VAL A 52 6.38 12.95 3.46
C VAL A 52 7.15 12.59 2.18
N ILE A 53 7.54 13.58 1.35
CA ILE A 53 8.42 13.38 0.17
C ILE A 53 9.75 12.75 0.61
N ALA A 54 10.39 13.29 1.65
CA ALA A 54 11.67 12.79 2.14
C ALA A 54 11.56 11.35 2.69
N GLU A 55 10.50 11.06 3.46
CA GLU A 55 10.23 9.71 3.97
C GLU A 55 9.96 8.72 2.84
N SER A 56 9.18 9.13 1.83
CA SER A 56 8.87 8.32 0.64
C SER A 56 10.13 8.02 -0.18
N GLN A 57 10.99 9.02 -0.38
CA GLN A 57 12.26 8.83 -1.08
C GLN A 57 13.15 7.84 -0.33
N LYS A 58 13.25 7.95 1.00
CA LYS A 58 14.01 7.00 1.83
C LYS A 58 13.49 5.57 1.70
N LEU A 59 12.16 5.39 1.60
CA LEU A 59 11.55 4.08 1.41
C LEU A 59 11.91 3.51 0.03
N ILE A 60 11.85 4.30 -1.04
CA ILE A 60 12.29 3.91 -2.39
C ILE A 60 13.77 3.51 -2.37
N ASP A 61 14.62 4.34 -1.76
CA ASP A 61 16.08 4.14 -1.70
C ASP A 61 16.49 2.92 -0.84
N SER A 62 15.58 2.38 -0.03
CA SER A 62 15.83 1.15 0.74
C SER A 62 15.98 -0.09 -0.15
N HIS A 63 15.44 -0.07 -1.36
CA HIS A 63 15.41 -1.17 -2.31
C HIS A 63 14.84 -2.47 -1.72
N GLU A 64 14.01 -2.39 -0.67
CA GLU A 64 13.33 -3.56 -0.13
C GLU A 64 12.36 -4.13 -1.16
N GLU A 65 12.38 -5.44 -1.34
CA GLU A 65 11.53 -6.10 -2.35
C GLU A 65 10.04 -6.07 -1.92
N PRO A 66 9.12 -5.50 -2.73
CA PRO A 66 7.69 -5.54 -2.46
C PRO A 66 7.06 -6.78 -3.09
N TYR A 67 5.94 -7.22 -2.53
CA TYR A 67 5.08 -8.26 -3.12
C TYR A 67 4.50 -7.81 -4.47
N ASP A 68 3.96 -6.58 -4.51
CA ASP A 68 3.51 -5.93 -5.75
C ASP A 68 4.53 -4.87 -6.19
N LYS A 69 5.29 -5.18 -7.24
CA LYS A 69 6.33 -4.31 -7.79
C LYS A 69 5.79 -2.99 -8.34
N THR A 70 4.49 -2.92 -8.68
CA THR A 70 3.89 -1.68 -9.21
C THR A 70 3.80 -0.59 -8.15
N THR A 71 3.82 -0.95 -6.86
CA THR A 71 3.78 0.02 -5.76
C THR A 71 5.02 0.92 -5.70
N VAL A 72 6.19 0.44 -6.16
CA VAL A 72 7.42 1.25 -6.26
C VAL A 72 7.23 2.37 -7.28
N THR A 73 6.85 2.01 -8.51
CA THR A 73 6.67 3.00 -9.60
C THR A 73 5.53 3.98 -9.31
N THR A 74 4.49 3.51 -8.60
CA THR A 74 3.40 4.38 -8.13
C THR A 74 3.90 5.41 -7.13
N LEU A 75 4.74 5.00 -6.16
CA LEU A 75 5.31 5.93 -5.19
C LEU A 75 6.33 6.89 -5.83
N GLU A 76 7.17 6.41 -6.75
CA GLU A 76 8.11 7.27 -7.51
C GLU A 76 7.35 8.37 -8.27
N THR A 77 6.27 8.03 -8.94
CA THR A 77 5.40 8.98 -9.64
C THR A 77 4.77 9.98 -8.67
N ALA A 78 4.20 9.50 -7.55
CA ALA A 78 3.60 10.37 -6.55
C ALA A 78 4.61 11.34 -5.92
N VAL A 79 5.87 10.93 -5.71
CA VAL A 79 6.97 11.80 -5.25
C VAL A 79 7.28 12.87 -6.29
N ALA A 80 7.38 12.50 -7.58
CA ALA A 80 7.64 13.44 -8.67
C ALA A 80 6.52 14.48 -8.80
N ASP A 81 5.28 14.05 -8.80
CA ASP A 81 4.10 14.91 -8.88
C ASP A 81 4.01 15.85 -7.66
N SER A 82 4.30 15.34 -6.47
CA SER A 82 4.32 16.14 -5.24
C SER A 82 5.37 17.23 -5.27
N ARG A 83 6.57 16.95 -5.78
CA ARG A 83 7.61 17.96 -5.97
C ARG A 83 7.21 19.02 -7.01
N ALA A 84 6.57 18.60 -8.09
CA ALA A 84 6.09 19.51 -9.14
C ALA A 84 4.94 20.41 -8.68
N ALA A 85 4.14 19.96 -7.71
CA ALA A 85 3.03 20.73 -7.16
C ALA A 85 3.47 21.90 -6.27
N ILE A 86 4.70 21.89 -5.76
CA ILE A 86 5.21 22.95 -4.88
C ILE A 86 5.45 24.23 -5.71
N VAL A 87 4.72 25.28 -5.37
CA VAL A 87 4.80 26.57 -6.06
C VAL A 87 5.40 27.65 -5.16
N GLU A 88 6.01 28.66 -5.78
CA GLU A 88 6.50 29.85 -5.08
C GLU A 88 5.31 30.73 -4.64
N ILE A 89 5.30 31.20 -3.38
CA ILE A 89 4.29 32.10 -2.85
C ILE A 89 4.47 33.49 -3.47
N PRO A 90 3.49 34.03 -4.20
CA PRO A 90 3.59 35.35 -4.80
C PRO A 90 3.75 36.45 -3.75
N LYS A 91 4.72 37.35 -3.93
CA LYS A 91 5.00 38.45 -3.00
C LYS A 91 3.87 39.49 -2.97
N LYS A 92 3.50 39.96 -1.77
CA LYS A 92 2.53 41.02 -1.61
C LYS A 92 3.06 42.35 -2.18
N ARG A 93 2.24 43.07 -2.94
CA ARG A 93 2.54 44.38 -3.51
C ARG A 93 1.26 45.24 -3.52
N GLY A 94 1.43 46.58 -3.50
CA GLY A 94 0.33 47.52 -3.71
C GLY A 94 -0.45 47.88 -2.46
N ASN A 95 -1.70 48.30 -2.69
CA ASN A 95 -2.64 48.78 -1.66
C ASN A 95 -3.44 47.63 -1.03
N ALA A 96 -4.34 47.92 -0.06
CA ALA A 96 -5.12 46.91 0.64
C ALA A 96 -5.97 46.06 -0.30
N LYS A 97 -6.58 46.66 -1.33
CA LYS A 97 -7.43 45.98 -2.31
C LYS A 97 -6.60 44.94 -3.10
N GLU A 98 -5.47 45.36 -3.64
CA GLU A 98 -4.58 44.48 -4.43
C GLU A 98 -4.03 43.31 -3.60
N ILE A 99 -3.71 43.56 -2.31
CA ILE A 99 -3.26 42.47 -1.39
C ILE A 99 -4.43 41.51 -1.13
N ASN A 100 -5.64 41.99 -0.88
CA ASN A 100 -6.80 41.11 -0.65
C ASN A 100 -7.19 40.33 -1.91
N GLU A 101 -7.09 40.91 -3.10
CA GLU A 101 -7.26 40.20 -4.38
C GLU A 101 -6.23 39.08 -4.53
N LEU A 102 -4.96 39.34 -4.24
CA LEU A 102 -3.90 38.33 -4.26
C LEU A 102 -4.19 37.19 -3.30
N VAL A 103 -4.63 37.50 -2.07
CA VAL A 103 -5.01 36.48 -1.07
C VAL A 103 -6.16 35.63 -1.57
N ASN A 104 -7.25 36.26 -2.05
CA ASN A 104 -8.48 35.55 -2.41
C ASN A 104 -8.34 34.76 -3.73
N GLU A 105 -7.67 35.33 -4.74
CA GLU A 105 -7.61 34.74 -6.07
C GLU A 105 -6.45 33.79 -6.28
N LYS A 106 -5.40 33.89 -5.44
CA LYS A 106 -4.21 33.04 -5.56
C LYS A 106 -3.90 32.26 -4.30
N LEU A 107 -3.64 32.93 -3.14
CA LEU A 107 -3.11 32.22 -1.98
C LEU A 107 -4.06 31.20 -1.40
N LYS A 108 -5.35 31.51 -1.30
CA LYS A 108 -6.39 30.58 -0.80
C LYS A 108 -6.59 29.35 -1.70
N LYS A 109 -6.15 29.42 -2.96
CA LYS A 109 -6.22 28.29 -3.89
C LYS A 109 -4.99 27.37 -3.81
N ILE A 110 -3.92 27.83 -3.16
CA ILE A 110 -2.75 26.98 -2.90
C ILE A 110 -3.05 26.10 -1.69
N SER A 111 -3.09 24.79 -1.88
CA SER A 111 -3.17 23.82 -0.82
C SER A 111 -2.39 22.58 -1.21
N TYR A 112 -1.73 21.97 -0.23
CA TYR A 112 -0.97 20.73 -0.41
C TYR A 112 -1.61 19.54 0.33
N VAL A 113 -2.77 19.71 0.91
CA VAL A 113 -3.44 18.68 1.72
C VAL A 113 -3.73 17.44 0.89
N GLU A 114 -4.41 17.58 -0.25
CA GLU A 114 -4.76 16.47 -1.14
C GLU A 114 -3.51 15.78 -1.70
N THR A 115 -2.53 16.56 -2.16
CA THR A 115 -1.25 16.03 -2.67
C THR A 115 -0.53 15.21 -1.60
N LYS A 116 -0.49 15.69 -0.35
CA LYS A 116 0.09 14.98 0.79
C LYS A 116 -0.64 13.67 1.07
N GLU A 117 -1.98 13.66 1.04
CA GLU A 117 -2.79 12.46 1.27
C GLU A 117 -2.57 11.40 0.18
N MET A 118 -2.51 11.81 -1.09
CA MET A 118 -2.22 10.91 -2.20
C MET A 118 -0.83 10.27 -2.06
N LEU A 119 0.19 11.08 -1.75
CA LEU A 119 1.55 10.62 -1.52
C LEU A 119 1.64 9.67 -0.32
N ALA A 120 1.00 10.02 0.80
CA ALA A 120 0.96 9.18 2.00
C ALA A 120 0.27 7.83 1.73
N THR A 121 -0.78 7.82 0.91
CA THR A 121 -1.46 6.59 0.49
C THR A 121 -0.53 5.71 -0.35
N ALA A 122 0.16 6.29 -1.34
CA ALA A 122 1.12 5.54 -2.15
C ALA A 122 2.28 4.97 -1.32
N LYS A 123 2.80 5.75 -0.35
CA LYS A 123 3.82 5.31 0.61
C LYS A 123 3.33 4.12 1.44
N THR A 124 2.13 4.21 2.02
CA THR A 124 1.53 3.13 2.82
C THR A 124 1.34 1.86 1.98
N ASN A 125 0.94 1.98 0.71
CA ASN A 125 0.78 0.84 -0.17
C ASN A 125 2.11 0.11 -0.41
N LEU A 126 3.21 0.84 -0.61
CA LEU A 126 4.54 0.23 -0.74
C LEU A 126 5.00 -0.41 0.58
N GLU A 127 4.82 0.27 1.73
CA GLU A 127 5.14 -0.28 3.05
C GLU A 127 4.39 -1.60 3.30
N ASN A 128 3.10 -1.65 3.00
CA ASN A 128 2.30 -2.87 3.14
C ASN A 128 2.75 -3.96 2.17
N SER A 129 3.08 -3.61 0.93
CA SER A 129 3.59 -4.55 -0.07
C SER A 129 4.92 -5.19 0.37
N ILE A 130 5.82 -4.40 0.96
CA ILE A 130 7.07 -4.89 1.55
C ILE A 130 6.79 -5.81 2.76
N ARG A 131 5.85 -5.44 3.64
CA ARG A 131 5.44 -6.28 4.79
C ARG A 131 4.89 -7.63 4.31
N ILE A 132 4.07 -7.65 3.27
CA ILE A 132 3.55 -8.88 2.65
C ILE A 132 4.69 -9.74 2.13
N MET A 133 5.66 -9.17 1.42
CA MET A 133 6.80 -9.94 0.93
C MET A 133 7.62 -10.53 2.10
N LYS A 134 7.89 -9.75 3.15
CA LYS A 134 8.62 -10.21 4.33
C LYS A 134 7.93 -11.40 5.01
N GLN A 135 6.61 -11.37 5.19
CA GLN A 135 5.86 -12.49 5.80
C GLN A 135 5.82 -13.74 4.91
N LEU A 136 5.99 -13.58 3.59
CA LEU A 136 6.02 -14.67 2.60
C LEU A 136 7.44 -15.16 2.29
N THR A 137 8.46 -14.62 2.96
CA THR A 137 9.85 -15.04 2.80
C THR A 137 10.19 -16.08 3.86
N ASN A 138 10.26 -17.35 3.44
CA ASN A 138 10.53 -18.51 4.28
C ASN A 138 9.68 -18.54 5.58
N PRO A 139 8.34 -18.44 5.47
CA PRO A 139 7.45 -18.48 6.62
C PRO A 139 7.50 -19.82 7.33
N SER A 140 7.19 -19.83 8.63
CA SER A 140 7.12 -21.07 9.40
C SER A 140 5.91 -21.93 9.01
N GLU A 141 6.00 -23.24 9.28
CA GLU A 141 4.87 -24.17 9.15
C GLU A 141 3.64 -23.69 9.94
N ALA A 142 3.86 -23.19 11.16
CA ALA A 142 2.78 -22.66 12.01
C ALA A 142 2.06 -21.47 11.36
N PHE A 143 2.79 -20.58 10.68
CA PHE A 143 2.21 -19.51 9.90
C PHE A 143 1.32 -20.06 8.77
N ILE A 144 1.80 -21.01 8.00
CA ILE A 144 1.03 -21.62 6.91
C ILE A 144 -0.28 -22.24 7.46
N ILE A 145 -0.19 -23.04 8.52
CA ILE A 145 -1.35 -23.66 9.15
C ILE A 145 -2.36 -22.61 9.63
N GLU A 146 -1.88 -21.56 10.29
CA GLU A 146 -2.74 -20.47 10.76
C GLU A 146 -3.53 -19.83 9.61
N ARG A 147 -2.90 -19.68 8.44
CA ARG A 147 -3.52 -19.03 7.28
C ARG A 147 -4.55 -19.89 6.54
N ILE A 148 -4.46 -21.23 6.64
CA ILE A 148 -5.35 -22.13 5.91
C ILE A 148 -6.42 -22.80 6.77
N ARG A 149 -6.24 -22.84 8.09
CA ARG A 149 -7.11 -23.62 9.01
C ARG A 149 -8.59 -23.20 8.99
N ASP A 150 -8.87 -21.92 8.67
CA ASP A 150 -10.22 -21.34 8.67
C ASP A 150 -10.84 -21.31 7.27
N ILE A 151 -10.23 -21.96 6.27
CA ILE A 151 -10.80 -22.10 4.94
C ILE A 151 -11.83 -23.24 4.98
N ASP A 152 -13.11 -22.93 4.77
CA ASP A 152 -14.25 -23.85 4.92
C ASP A 152 -14.11 -25.17 4.16
N THR A 153 -13.40 -25.15 3.03
CA THR A 153 -13.21 -26.33 2.17
C THR A 153 -12.03 -27.18 2.58
N ILE A 154 -11.16 -26.72 3.51
CA ILE A 154 -10.06 -27.48 4.08
C ILE A 154 -10.53 -28.18 5.33
N THR A 155 -10.52 -29.53 5.32
CA THR A 155 -11.06 -30.38 6.41
C THR A 155 -10.00 -30.90 7.35
N GLY A 156 -8.72 -30.74 7.00
CA GLY A 156 -7.59 -31.14 7.81
C GLY A 156 -6.28 -30.78 7.14
N TYR A 157 -5.22 -30.73 7.93
CA TYR A 157 -3.88 -30.39 7.46
C TYR A 157 -2.82 -31.14 8.28
N ALA A 158 -1.65 -31.38 7.69
CA ALA A 158 -0.50 -32.00 8.36
C ALA A 158 0.80 -31.50 7.77
N GLY A 159 1.72 -31.07 8.64
CA GLY A 159 3.10 -30.78 8.27
C GLY A 159 3.93 -32.06 8.15
N VAL A 160 4.93 -32.05 7.27
CA VAL A 160 5.85 -33.18 7.10
C VAL A 160 7.04 -33.08 8.06
N THR A 161 7.56 -34.23 8.44
CA THR A 161 8.85 -34.38 9.11
C THR A 161 9.84 -35.11 8.18
N GLU A 162 11.12 -35.13 8.52
CA GLU A 162 12.10 -35.82 7.70
C GLU A 162 11.82 -37.35 7.60
N ASP A 163 11.15 -37.92 8.60
CA ASP A 163 10.82 -39.33 8.63
C ASP A 163 9.60 -39.72 7.76
N ASN A 164 8.69 -38.76 7.49
CA ASN A 164 7.45 -39.01 6.76
C ASN A 164 7.31 -38.16 5.48
N ASP A 165 8.38 -37.49 5.05
CA ASP A 165 8.37 -36.69 3.82
C ASP A 165 8.31 -37.58 2.57
N PRO A 166 7.18 -37.60 1.81
CA PRO A 166 7.03 -38.49 0.67
C PRO A 166 7.96 -38.15 -0.51
N ASN A 167 8.41 -36.88 -0.58
CA ASN A 167 9.35 -36.42 -1.62
C ASN A 167 10.82 -36.53 -1.17
N GLY A 168 11.06 -36.63 0.12
CA GLY A 168 12.40 -36.67 0.70
C GLY A 168 13.24 -35.42 0.45
N ASN A 169 12.61 -34.23 0.37
CA ASN A 169 13.28 -32.98 0.03
C ASN A 169 13.30 -31.97 1.20
N LEU A 170 12.68 -32.31 2.33
CA LEU A 170 12.68 -31.44 3.51
C LEU A 170 14.10 -31.15 3.97
N ASN A 171 14.44 -29.88 4.16
CA ASN A 171 15.74 -29.37 4.61
C ASN A 171 16.93 -29.72 3.72
N LYS A 172 16.72 -30.25 2.51
CA LYS A 172 17.80 -30.51 1.54
C LYS A 172 18.12 -29.25 0.72
N PRO A 173 19.35 -29.12 0.21
CA PRO A 173 19.71 -28.00 -0.67
C PRO A 173 18.76 -27.90 -1.87
N GLY A 174 18.12 -26.72 -2.06
CA GLY A 174 17.12 -26.50 -3.09
C GLY A 174 15.75 -27.13 -2.81
N GLY A 175 15.61 -27.86 -1.69
CA GLY A 175 14.34 -28.39 -1.20
C GLY A 175 13.59 -27.40 -0.32
N TYR A 176 12.41 -27.80 0.12
CA TYR A 176 11.59 -26.98 1.00
C TYR A 176 12.06 -27.06 2.47
N THR A 177 11.79 -25.96 3.20
CA THR A 177 12.03 -25.88 4.66
C THR A 177 10.82 -26.33 5.46
N SER A 178 9.64 -26.31 4.85
CA SER A 178 8.43 -26.96 5.37
C SER A 178 7.47 -27.29 4.24
N THR A 179 6.63 -28.29 4.46
CA THR A 179 5.50 -28.61 3.58
C THR A 179 4.29 -28.97 4.43
N VAL A 180 3.16 -28.35 4.13
CA VAL A 180 1.87 -28.66 4.75
C VAL A 180 0.95 -29.25 3.69
N TYR A 181 0.58 -30.51 3.83
CA TYR A 181 -0.50 -31.12 3.07
C TYR A 181 -1.84 -30.80 3.70
N PHE A 182 -2.89 -30.68 2.89
CA PHE A 182 -4.25 -30.46 3.37
C PHE A 182 -5.26 -31.31 2.60
N ALA A 183 -6.34 -31.69 3.31
CA ALA A 183 -7.49 -32.37 2.75
C ALA A 183 -8.59 -31.38 2.39
N SER A 184 -9.31 -31.63 1.26
CA SER A 184 -10.43 -30.79 0.84
C SER A 184 -11.76 -31.58 0.82
N SER A 185 -12.81 -30.95 1.38
CA SER A 185 -14.18 -31.48 1.29
C SER A 185 -14.72 -31.56 -0.14
N GLN A 186 -14.08 -30.84 -1.07
CA GLN A 186 -14.50 -30.78 -2.47
C GLN A 186 -14.02 -31.96 -3.31
N ILE A 187 -13.13 -32.83 -2.79
CA ILE A 187 -12.78 -34.10 -3.45
C ILE A 187 -14.03 -34.98 -3.52
N LYS A 188 -14.35 -35.47 -4.71
CA LYS A 188 -15.53 -36.31 -4.93
C LYS A 188 -15.48 -37.62 -4.14
N ALA A 189 -16.64 -38.15 -3.76
CA ALA A 189 -16.73 -39.38 -2.98
C ALA A 189 -16.11 -40.59 -3.73
N GLU A 190 -16.26 -40.67 -5.05
CA GLU A 190 -15.66 -41.68 -5.93
C GLU A 190 -14.13 -41.65 -5.93
N ASP A 191 -13.53 -40.45 -5.86
CA ASP A 191 -12.10 -40.27 -5.79
C ASP A 191 -11.54 -40.53 -4.39
N ARG A 192 -12.35 -40.29 -3.33
CA ARG A 192 -11.98 -40.57 -1.92
C ARG A 192 -11.70 -42.03 -1.64
N GLY A 193 -12.31 -42.95 -2.40
CA GLY A 193 -12.06 -44.38 -2.25
C GLY A 193 -10.64 -44.81 -2.57
N TRP A 194 -9.85 -43.94 -3.19
CA TRP A 194 -8.42 -44.16 -3.50
C TRP A 194 -7.48 -43.48 -2.49
N LEU A 195 -8.04 -42.63 -1.60
CA LEU A 195 -7.32 -41.95 -0.54
C LEU A 195 -7.35 -42.84 0.73
N ASP A 196 -6.23 -43.53 0.96
CA ASP A 196 -6.03 -44.42 2.10
C ASP A 196 -4.88 -43.93 2.97
N GLY A 197 -5.05 -43.95 4.28
CA GLY A 197 -4.01 -43.49 5.20
C GLY A 197 -4.16 -42.04 5.70
N THR A 198 -3.04 -41.43 6.03
CA THR A 198 -2.97 -40.07 6.60
C THR A 198 -3.08 -38.98 5.50
N ILE A 199 -3.24 -37.72 5.91
CA ILE A 199 -3.20 -36.59 4.99
C ILE A 199 -1.89 -36.54 4.20
N ILE A 200 -0.78 -36.91 4.84
CA ILE A 200 0.56 -36.94 4.20
C ILE A 200 0.62 -38.08 3.17
N ASP A 201 0.10 -39.28 3.51
CA ASP A 201 0.09 -40.41 2.59
C ASP A 201 -0.72 -40.13 1.32
N ASN A 202 -1.80 -39.39 1.46
CA ASN A 202 -2.64 -38.94 0.35
C ASN A 202 -1.98 -37.82 -0.50
N GLY A 203 -0.97 -37.16 0.03
CA GLY A 203 -0.24 -36.12 -0.69
C GLY A 203 -1.13 -34.99 -1.22
N THR A 204 -0.84 -34.50 -2.41
CA THR A 204 -1.66 -33.46 -3.06
C THR A 204 -3.02 -33.96 -3.51
N ASP A 205 -3.21 -35.27 -3.71
CA ASP A 205 -4.47 -35.85 -4.19
C ASP A 205 -5.62 -35.59 -3.18
N GLY A 206 -5.33 -35.53 -1.87
CA GLY A 206 -6.30 -35.27 -0.82
C GLY A 206 -6.91 -33.86 -0.83
N GLY A 207 -6.24 -32.92 -1.47
CA GLY A 207 -6.68 -31.51 -1.52
C GLY A 207 -5.62 -30.57 -2.06
N GLY A 208 -4.38 -30.70 -1.58
CA GLY A 208 -3.27 -29.91 -2.04
C GLY A 208 -2.10 -29.88 -1.05
N SER A 209 -1.11 -29.06 -1.34
CA SER A 209 0.04 -28.81 -0.47
C SER A 209 0.52 -27.37 -0.55
N ILE A 210 1.20 -26.92 0.50
CA ILE A 210 1.89 -25.64 0.54
C ILE A 210 3.34 -25.92 0.90
N GLU A 211 4.24 -25.70 -0.05
CA GLU A 211 5.67 -25.93 0.08
C GLU A 211 6.37 -24.59 0.33
N VAL A 212 7.23 -24.48 1.33
CA VAL A 212 7.98 -23.26 1.68
C VAL A 212 9.45 -23.46 1.36
N TYR A 213 10.06 -22.49 0.71
CA TYR A 213 11.45 -22.52 0.29
C TYR A 213 12.28 -21.41 0.96
N VAL A 214 13.61 -21.59 1.01
CA VAL A 214 14.52 -20.54 1.48
C VAL A 214 14.49 -19.34 0.52
N THR A 215 14.45 -19.62 -0.79
CA THR A 215 14.50 -18.59 -1.83
C THR A 215 13.31 -18.72 -2.78
N ARG A 216 12.94 -17.59 -3.39
CA ARG A 216 11.94 -17.57 -4.45
C ARG A 216 12.37 -18.38 -5.67
N GLU A 217 13.67 -18.35 -5.99
CA GLU A 217 14.24 -19.12 -7.12
C GLU A 217 14.02 -20.62 -6.95
N ASP A 218 14.19 -21.17 -5.74
CA ASP A 218 13.94 -22.58 -5.48
C ASP A 218 12.45 -22.93 -5.61
N ALA A 219 11.56 -22.07 -5.13
CA ALA A 219 10.11 -22.22 -5.32
C ALA A 219 9.73 -22.17 -6.81
N GLU A 220 10.31 -21.25 -7.58
CA GLU A 220 10.08 -21.11 -9.02
C GLU A 220 10.58 -22.32 -9.79
N LYS A 221 11.78 -22.84 -9.49
CA LYS A 221 12.31 -24.11 -10.07
C LYS A 221 11.35 -25.27 -9.82
N ARG A 222 10.80 -25.39 -8.63
CA ARG A 222 9.80 -26.43 -8.33
C ARG A 222 8.52 -26.23 -9.13
N CYS A 223 8.02 -25.00 -9.21
CA CYS A 223 6.86 -24.65 -10.01
C CYS A 223 7.07 -24.99 -11.49
N GLU A 224 8.21 -24.63 -12.06
CA GLU A 224 8.58 -24.96 -13.45
C GLU A 224 8.68 -26.49 -13.68
N TYR A 225 9.22 -27.22 -12.72
CA TYR A 225 9.25 -28.69 -12.79
C TYR A 225 7.84 -29.27 -12.85
N LEU A 226 6.91 -28.78 -12.04
CA LEU A 226 5.52 -29.23 -12.04
C LEU A 226 4.81 -28.86 -13.36
N ALA A 227 5.07 -27.69 -13.89
CA ALA A 227 4.50 -27.20 -15.16
C ALA A 227 4.84 -28.10 -16.37
N GLN A 228 5.94 -28.86 -16.31
CA GLN A 228 6.28 -29.81 -17.38
C GLN A 228 5.28 -30.96 -17.52
N PHE A 229 4.48 -31.21 -16.49
CA PHE A 229 3.49 -32.28 -16.47
C PHE A 229 2.07 -31.79 -16.76
N ASP A 230 1.87 -30.46 -16.89
CA ASP A 230 0.55 -29.87 -17.14
C ASP A 230 -0.08 -30.42 -18.41
N GLY A 231 -1.38 -30.75 -18.34
CA GLY A 231 -2.09 -31.37 -19.45
C GLY A 231 -1.77 -32.84 -19.69
N SER A 232 -0.87 -33.45 -18.92
CA SER A 232 -0.57 -34.87 -18.98
C SER A 232 -1.32 -35.64 -17.89
N ARG A 233 -1.21 -37.00 -17.91
CA ARG A 233 -1.74 -37.88 -16.84
C ARG A 233 -0.98 -37.75 -15.52
N LEU A 234 0.16 -37.05 -15.52
CA LEU A 234 1.01 -36.82 -14.36
C LEU A 234 0.83 -35.39 -13.81
N ALA A 235 -0.12 -34.63 -14.34
CA ALA A 235 -0.45 -33.31 -13.83
C ALA A 235 -0.86 -33.40 -12.33
N SER A 236 -0.43 -32.44 -11.55
CA SER A 236 -0.68 -32.40 -10.11
C SER A 236 -1.61 -31.25 -9.67
N GLY A 237 -2.46 -30.79 -10.60
CA GLY A 237 -3.37 -29.66 -10.35
C GLY A 237 -2.71 -28.30 -10.54
N SER A 238 -3.34 -27.22 -10.01
CA SER A 238 -2.76 -25.89 -10.11
C SER A 238 -1.56 -25.71 -9.17
N HIS A 239 -0.62 -24.86 -9.57
CA HIS A 239 0.55 -24.51 -8.78
C HIS A 239 0.95 -23.06 -9.00
N ARG A 240 1.21 -22.33 -7.91
CA ARG A 240 1.51 -20.89 -7.93
C ARG A 240 2.52 -20.50 -6.88
N VAL A 241 3.55 -19.76 -7.30
CA VAL A 241 4.53 -19.17 -6.37
C VAL A 241 4.05 -17.81 -5.83
N VAL A 242 4.19 -17.63 -4.52
CA VAL A 242 3.82 -16.44 -3.78
C VAL A 242 4.93 -16.16 -2.75
N GLY A 243 5.78 -15.17 -3.01
CA GLY A 243 7.02 -15.00 -2.25
C GLY A 243 7.95 -16.20 -2.43
N THR A 244 8.28 -16.89 -1.34
CA THR A 244 9.04 -18.16 -1.36
C THR A 244 8.14 -19.38 -1.14
N VAL A 245 6.82 -19.19 -1.22
CA VAL A 245 5.82 -20.24 -0.97
C VAL A 245 5.27 -20.73 -2.30
N LEU A 246 5.19 -22.03 -2.49
CA LEU A 246 4.50 -22.68 -3.60
C LEU A 246 3.19 -23.27 -3.11
N VAL A 247 2.07 -22.72 -3.58
CA VAL A 247 0.72 -23.23 -3.33
C VAL A 247 0.35 -24.22 -4.44
N ARG A 248 -0.11 -25.41 -4.07
CA ARG A 248 -0.56 -26.46 -5.01
C ARG A 248 -1.94 -26.95 -4.62
N THR A 249 -2.81 -27.15 -5.60
CA THR A 249 -4.12 -27.77 -5.40
C THR A 249 -4.21 -29.10 -6.13
N SER A 250 -5.10 -29.99 -5.68
CA SER A 250 -5.27 -31.32 -6.26
C SER A 250 -5.80 -31.25 -7.70
N ASP A 251 -5.33 -32.13 -8.59
CA ASP A 251 -5.89 -32.35 -9.93
C ASP A 251 -7.26 -33.04 -9.90
N ARG A 252 -7.64 -33.66 -8.77
CA ARG A 252 -8.98 -34.24 -8.54
C ARG A 252 -10.07 -33.17 -8.34
N LEU A 253 -9.67 -31.92 -8.12
CA LEU A 253 -10.57 -30.78 -8.12
C LEU A 253 -10.83 -30.33 -9.58
N THR A 254 -12.04 -29.85 -9.84
CA THR A 254 -12.28 -29.18 -11.14
C THR A 254 -11.43 -27.92 -11.27
N ALA A 255 -11.10 -27.50 -12.49
CA ALA A 255 -10.29 -26.29 -12.73
C ALA A 255 -10.84 -25.03 -12.02
N SER A 256 -12.18 -24.89 -11.91
CA SER A 256 -12.80 -23.78 -11.18
C SER A 256 -12.59 -23.87 -9.67
N GLN A 257 -12.64 -25.09 -9.10
CA GLN A 257 -12.37 -25.34 -7.69
C GLN A 257 -10.92 -25.09 -7.36
N GLN A 258 -9.99 -25.60 -8.18
CA GLN A 258 -8.54 -25.35 -8.05
C GLN A 258 -8.26 -23.85 -8.00
N LYS A 259 -8.75 -23.11 -8.99
CA LYS A 259 -8.55 -21.65 -9.08
C LYS A 259 -9.13 -20.90 -7.88
N LYS A 260 -10.32 -21.29 -7.41
CA LYS A 260 -10.96 -20.66 -6.25
C LYS A 260 -10.18 -20.93 -4.97
N LEU A 261 -9.82 -22.18 -4.72
CA LEU A 261 -9.08 -22.58 -3.51
C LEU A 261 -7.68 -21.96 -3.49
N GLU A 262 -6.96 -21.97 -4.62
CA GLU A 262 -5.67 -21.29 -4.75
C GLU A 262 -5.79 -19.80 -4.43
N ALA A 263 -6.78 -19.10 -5.00
CA ALA A 263 -6.99 -17.67 -4.75
C ALA A 263 -7.31 -17.39 -3.28
N GLU A 264 -8.09 -18.23 -2.62
CA GLU A 264 -8.45 -18.11 -1.20
C GLU A 264 -7.23 -18.32 -0.30
N ILE A 265 -6.42 -19.35 -0.57
CA ILE A 265 -5.16 -19.59 0.13
C ILE A 265 -4.23 -18.38 -0.03
N VAL A 266 -4.03 -17.90 -1.27
CA VAL A 266 -3.16 -16.75 -1.55
C VAL A 266 -3.67 -15.49 -0.84
N ALA A 267 -4.97 -15.23 -0.85
CA ALA A 267 -5.55 -14.09 -0.13
C ALA A 267 -5.23 -14.13 1.37
N ASN A 268 -5.40 -15.30 2.00
CA ASN A 268 -5.09 -15.46 3.42
C ASN A 268 -3.58 -15.36 3.71
N LEU A 269 -2.73 -15.89 2.84
CA LEU A 269 -1.27 -15.78 2.98
C LEU A 269 -0.79 -14.33 2.86
N THR A 270 -1.43 -13.51 2.02
CA THR A 270 -1.06 -12.11 1.78
C THR A 270 -1.75 -11.11 2.71
N GLU A 271 -2.72 -11.55 3.48
CA GLU A 271 -3.40 -10.69 4.45
C GLU A 271 -2.42 -10.25 5.55
N LEU A 272 -2.33 -8.93 5.78
CA LEU A 272 -1.61 -8.39 6.92
C LEU A 272 -2.52 -8.47 8.15
N ARG A 273 -2.13 -9.28 9.13
CA ARG A 273 -2.77 -9.35 10.46
C ARG A 273 -1.91 -8.60 11.45
N ASP A 274 -2.49 -7.66 12.17
CA ASP A 274 -1.83 -6.88 13.24
C ASP A 274 -1.73 -7.68 14.52
#